data_1e95c483110a08b22d1f60668ffbf963
#
_entry.id   1e95c483110a08b22d1f60668ffbf963
#
_cell.length_a   1.000
_cell.length_b   1.000
_cell.length_c   1.000
_cell.angle_alpha   90.00
_cell.angle_beta   90.00
_cell.angle_gamma   90.00
#
_symmetry.space_group_name_H-M   'P 1'
#
loop_
_entity.id
_entity.type
_entity.pdbx_description
1 polymer ?
#
loop_
_entity_poly.entity_id
_entity_poly.type
_entity_poly.pdbx_seq_one_letter_code
_entity_poly.pdbx_strand_id
1 'polypeptide(L)'
;MANHKSAIKRHRQSLVRRDRNRVRKAEVRTALKKAVAAVAAGHKDDAHKLAREAESLMAKAAKRGLYHPATLSRKVSRLNVLVNSTQAKSASAKA
;
A
#
# COMPACT_ATOMS: atom_id res chain seq x y z
N MET A 1 -3.76 43.75 0.52
CA MET A 1 -4.41 42.49 0.59
C MET A 1 -3.47 41.30 0.33
N ALA A 2 -2.38 41.31 1.08
CA ALA A 2 -1.40 40.22 1.03
C ALA A 2 -2.02 38.87 1.36
N ASN A 3 -3.03 38.82 2.25
CA ASN A 3 -3.70 37.60 2.68
C ASN A 3 -4.43 36.89 1.54
N HIS A 4 -4.93 37.64 0.57
CA HIS A 4 -5.68 37.06 -0.56
C HIS A 4 -4.76 36.28 -1.48
N LYS A 5 -3.58 36.79 -1.81
CA LYS A 5 -2.58 36.11 -2.62
C LYS A 5 -2.03 34.88 -1.90
N SER A 6 -1.79 34.97 -0.60
CA SER A 6 -1.37 33.84 0.24
C SER A 6 -2.40 32.73 0.25
N ALA A 7 -3.68 33.08 0.37
CA ALA A 7 -4.77 32.11 0.37
C ALA A 7 -4.86 31.35 -0.97
N ILE A 8 -4.71 32.06 -2.09
CA ILE A 8 -4.71 31.44 -3.43
C ILE A 8 -3.53 30.48 -3.57
N LYS A 9 -2.34 30.89 -3.13
CA LYS A 9 -1.15 30.06 -3.18
C LYS A 9 -1.32 28.80 -2.33
N ARG A 10 -1.83 28.94 -1.10
CA ARG A 10 -2.10 27.81 -0.20
C ARG A 10 -3.10 26.85 -0.80
N HIS A 11 -4.16 27.37 -1.42
CA HIS A 11 -5.18 26.55 -2.06
C HIS A 11 -4.57 25.74 -3.21
N ARG A 12 -3.77 26.38 -4.06
CA ARG A 12 -3.07 25.71 -5.17
C ARG A 12 -2.14 24.61 -4.68
N GLN A 13 -1.35 24.89 -3.65
CA GLN A 13 -0.46 23.91 -3.04
C GLN A 13 -1.24 22.73 -2.43
N SER A 14 -2.37 23.05 -1.80
CA SER A 14 -3.26 22.03 -1.23
C SER A 14 -3.79 21.07 -2.30
N LEU A 15 -4.19 21.58 -3.46
CA LEU A 15 -4.65 20.77 -4.58
C LEU A 15 -3.55 19.86 -5.12
N VAL A 16 -2.33 20.38 -5.25
CA VAL A 16 -1.18 19.59 -5.72
C VAL A 16 -0.87 18.47 -4.73
N ARG A 17 -0.85 18.77 -3.43
CA ARG A 17 -0.61 17.75 -2.38
C ARG A 17 -1.70 16.69 -2.39
N ARG A 18 -2.97 17.10 -2.54
CA ARG A 18 -4.11 16.19 -2.61
C ARG A 18 -3.97 15.22 -3.76
N ASP A 19 -3.58 15.71 -4.94
CA ASP A 19 -3.39 14.87 -6.11
C ASP A 19 -2.25 13.89 -5.93
N ARG A 20 -1.10 14.34 -5.40
CA ARG A 20 0.02 13.46 -5.08
C ARG A 20 -0.38 12.37 -4.09
N ASN A 21 -1.08 12.75 -3.03
CA ASN A 21 -1.50 11.82 -2.01
C ASN A 21 -2.47 10.78 -2.57
N ARG A 22 -3.38 11.21 -3.45
CA ARG A 22 -4.31 10.31 -4.14
C ARG A 22 -3.57 9.28 -4.98
N VAL A 23 -2.57 9.71 -5.76
CA VAL A 23 -1.75 8.83 -6.59
C VAL A 23 -1.00 7.82 -5.73
N ARG A 24 -0.38 8.26 -4.63
CA ARG A 24 0.36 7.38 -3.72
C ARG A 24 -0.54 6.34 -3.05
N LYS A 25 -1.73 6.75 -2.64
CA LYS A 25 -2.72 5.83 -2.07
C LYS A 25 -3.18 4.81 -3.12
N ALA A 26 -3.35 5.24 -4.37
CA ALA A 26 -3.71 4.37 -5.47
C ALA A 26 -2.61 3.34 -5.75
N GLU A 27 -1.34 3.74 -5.68
CA GLU A 27 -0.20 2.83 -5.83
C GLU A 27 -0.19 1.74 -4.77
N VAL A 28 -0.40 2.11 -3.50
CA VAL A 28 -0.49 1.17 -2.38
C VAL A 28 -1.65 0.20 -2.61
N ARG A 29 -2.80 0.71 -2.98
CA ARG A 29 -4.00 -0.10 -3.23
C ARG A 29 -3.78 -1.09 -4.37
N THR A 30 -3.15 -0.65 -5.46
CA THR A 30 -2.82 -1.49 -6.61
C THR A 30 -1.84 -2.60 -6.22
N ALA A 31 -0.79 -2.25 -5.46
CA ALA A 31 0.20 -3.22 -4.99
C ALA A 31 -0.44 -4.28 -4.10
N LEU A 32 -1.34 -3.88 -3.19
CA LEU A 32 -2.09 -4.81 -2.33
C LEU A 32 -2.98 -5.74 -3.15
N LYS A 33 -3.67 -5.22 -4.14
CA LYS A 33 -4.53 -6.02 -5.03
C LYS A 33 -3.72 -7.06 -5.81
N LYS A 34 -2.55 -6.68 -6.31
CA LYS A 34 -1.65 -7.59 -7.02
C LYS A 34 -1.17 -8.72 -6.11
N ALA A 35 -0.79 -8.39 -4.88
CA ALA A 35 -0.35 -9.37 -3.90
C ALA A 35 -1.47 -10.36 -3.57
N VAL A 36 -2.68 -9.87 -3.31
CA VAL A 36 -3.85 -10.70 -3.02
C VAL A 36 -4.20 -11.59 -4.22
N ALA A 37 -4.14 -11.05 -5.43
CA ALA A 37 -4.40 -11.81 -6.65
C ALA A 37 -3.39 -12.95 -6.83
N ALA A 38 -2.11 -12.69 -6.55
CA ALA A 38 -1.07 -13.72 -6.61
C ALA A 38 -1.31 -14.83 -5.58
N VAL A 39 -1.74 -14.47 -4.38
CA VAL A 39 -2.11 -15.43 -3.33
C VAL A 39 -3.28 -16.29 -3.81
N ALA A 40 -4.31 -15.67 -4.37
CA ALA A 40 -5.50 -16.37 -4.87
C ALA A 40 -5.17 -17.32 -6.03
N ALA A 41 -4.21 -16.93 -6.88
CA ALA A 41 -3.75 -17.74 -8.00
C ALA A 41 -2.80 -18.87 -7.58
N GLY A 42 -2.33 -18.88 -6.34
CA GLY A 42 -1.40 -19.88 -5.83
C GLY A 42 0.05 -19.69 -6.25
N HIS A 43 0.42 -18.53 -6.76
CA HIS A 43 1.80 -18.20 -7.16
C HIS A 43 2.59 -17.73 -5.95
N LYS A 44 3.19 -18.66 -5.23
CA LYS A 44 3.91 -18.43 -3.98
C LYS A 44 5.04 -17.40 -4.11
N ASP A 45 5.92 -17.59 -5.10
CA ASP A 45 7.08 -16.71 -5.28
C ASP A 45 6.67 -15.30 -5.66
N ASP A 46 5.71 -15.19 -6.57
CA ASP A 46 5.15 -13.91 -6.99
C ASP A 46 4.43 -13.22 -5.82
N ALA A 47 3.70 -13.99 -5.01
CA ALA A 47 3.00 -13.47 -3.84
C ALA A 47 3.98 -12.85 -2.85
N HIS A 48 5.09 -13.51 -2.55
CA HIS A 48 6.14 -12.98 -1.67
C HIS A 48 6.75 -11.70 -2.21
N LYS A 49 7.10 -11.71 -3.49
CA LYS A 49 7.70 -10.55 -4.15
C LYS A 49 6.76 -9.36 -4.14
N LEU A 50 5.50 -9.57 -4.51
CA LEU A 50 4.49 -8.51 -4.54
C LEU A 50 4.15 -8.02 -3.12
N ALA A 51 4.15 -8.91 -2.13
CA ALA A 51 3.95 -8.54 -0.73
C ALA A 51 5.07 -7.62 -0.23
N ARG A 52 6.32 -7.91 -0.56
CA ARG A 52 7.46 -7.07 -0.20
C ARG A 52 7.37 -5.69 -0.85
N GLU A 53 6.98 -5.63 -2.11
CA GLU A 53 6.76 -4.37 -2.82
C GLU A 53 5.66 -3.55 -2.14
N ALA A 54 4.54 -4.19 -1.79
CA ALA A 54 3.43 -3.55 -1.09
C ALA A 54 3.85 -3.02 0.28
N GLU A 55 4.62 -3.81 1.05
CA GLU A 55 5.14 -3.38 2.34
C GLU A 55 6.05 -2.17 2.21
N SER A 56 6.92 -2.15 1.20
CA SER A 56 7.81 -1.02 0.93
C SER A 56 7.03 0.25 0.62
N LEU A 57 6.01 0.15 -0.23
CA LEU A 57 5.15 1.29 -0.57
C LEU A 57 4.36 1.78 0.64
N MET A 58 3.85 0.86 1.46
CA MET A 58 3.14 1.21 2.70
C MET A 58 4.06 1.91 3.70
N ALA A 59 5.29 1.44 3.85
CA ALA A 59 6.27 2.06 4.73
C ALA A 59 6.58 3.49 4.29
N LYS A 60 6.75 3.71 2.99
CA LYS A 60 6.96 5.05 2.42
C LYS A 60 5.75 5.95 2.65
N ALA A 61 4.54 5.41 2.49
CA ALA A 61 3.30 6.14 2.72
C ALA A 61 3.15 6.54 4.19
N ALA A 62 3.50 5.65 5.12
CA ALA A 62 3.48 5.94 6.55
C ALA A 62 4.46 7.06 6.90
N LYS A 63 5.66 7.00 6.34
CA LYS A 63 6.69 8.01 6.56
C LYS A 63 6.23 9.39 6.09
N ARG A 64 5.42 9.44 5.04
CA ARG A 64 4.86 10.68 4.50
C ARG A 64 3.58 11.14 5.20
N GLY A 65 3.10 10.36 6.17
CA GLY A 65 1.91 10.68 6.93
C GLY A 65 0.58 10.45 6.22
N LEU A 66 0.58 9.64 5.14
CA LEU A 66 -0.64 9.34 4.37
C LEU A 66 -1.58 8.40 5.11
N TYR A 67 -1.03 7.52 5.95
CA TYR A 67 -1.77 6.55 6.74
C TYR A 67 -1.28 6.57 8.17
N HIS A 68 -2.18 6.29 9.09
CA HIS A 68 -1.82 6.08 10.49
C HIS A 68 -0.99 4.78 10.61
N PRO A 69 0.11 4.78 11.39
CA PRO A 69 0.96 3.59 11.53
C PRO A 69 0.21 2.33 11.96
N ALA A 70 -0.78 2.46 12.84
CA ALA A 70 -1.57 1.32 13.30
C ALA A 70 -2.36 0.68 12.15
N THR A 71 -2.93 1.49 11.24
CA THR A 71 -3.66 1.01 10.08
C THR A 71 -2.74 0.21 9.15
N LEU A 72 -1.53 0.72 8.91
CA LEU A 72 -0.54 0.05 8.07
C LEU A 72 -0.05 -1.24 8.69
N SER A 73 0.19 -1.25 10.01
CA SER A 73 0.59 -2.46 10.73
C SER A 73 -0.45 -3.57 10.57
N ARG A 74 -1.73 -3.23 10.66
CA ARG A 74 -2.82 -4.20 10.45
C ARG A 74 -2.82 -4.74 9.02
N LYS A 75 -2.65 -3.86 8.02
CA LYS A 75 -2.63 -4.26 6.61
C LYS A 75 -1.45 -5.17 6.31
N VAL A 76 -0.26 -4.85 6.81
CA VAL A 76 0.95 -5.66 6.65
C VAL A 76 0.76 -7.03 7.31
N SER A 77 0.24 -7.04 8.52
CA SER A 77 -0.01 -8.28 9.25
C SER A 77 -0.98 -9.20 8.49
N ARG A 78 -2.09 -8.65 8.01
CA ARG A 78 -3.07 -9.41 7.21
C ARG A 78 -2.48 -9.93 5.92
N LEU A 79 -1.66 -9.12 5.25
CA LEU A 79 -0.99 -9.51 4.01
C LEU A 79 -0.02 -10.68 4.27
N ASN A 80 0.77 -10.59 5.34
CA ASN A 80 1.72 -11.66 5.71
C ASN A 80 1.00 -12.95 6.04
N VAL A 81 -0.13 -12.89 6.73
CA VAL A 81 -0.96 -14.06 7.02
C VAL A 81 -1.44 -14.72 5.73
N LEU A 82 -1.91 -13.94 4.77
CA LEU A 82 -2.37 -14.45 3.48
C LEU A 82 -1.25 -15.11 2.69
N VAL A 83 -0.08 -14.49 2.66
CA VAL A 83 1.09 -15.03 1.94
C VAL A 83 1.56 -16.35 2.59
N ASN A 84 1.62 -16.39 3.92
CA ASN A 84 1.99 -17.60 4.64
C ASN A 84 0.96 -18.72 4.46
N SER A 85 -0.33 -18.38 4.37
CA SER A 85 -1.41 -19.30 4.07
C SER A 85 -1.21 -19.96 2.69
N THR A 86 -0.79 -19.18 1.70
CA THR A 86 -0.48 -19.71 0.37
C THR A 86 0.67 -20.70 0.42
N GLN A 87 1.72 -20.41 1.20
CA GLN A 87 2.82 -21.34 1.42
C GLN A 87 2.35 -22.67 2.02
N ALA A 88 1.51 -22.56 3.06
CA ALA A 88 0.96 -23.73 3.73
C ALA A 88 0.13 -24.59 2.76
N LYS A 89 -0.70 -23.97 1.94
CA LYS A 89 -1.50 -24.65 0.91
C LYS A 89 -0.62 -25.33 -0.14
N SER A 90 0.43 -24.64 -0.60
CA SER A 90 1.38 -25.22 -1.54
C SER A 90 2.10 -26.42 -0.95
N ALA A 91 2.53 -26.34 0.29
CA ALA A 91 3.16 -27.45 1.01
C ALA A 91 2.21 -28.63 1.15
N SER A 92 0.95 -28.37 1.50
CA SER A 92 -0.10 -29.39 1.59
C SER A 92 -0.38 -30.07 0.24
N ALA A 93 -0.41 -29.28 -0.82
CA ALA A 93 -0.66 -29.78 -2.17
C ALA A 93 0.49 -30.67 -2.68
N LYS A 94 1.71 -30.45 -2.21
CA LYS A 94 2.88 -31.25 -2.57
C LYS A 94 2.98 -32.56 -1.75
N ALA A 95 2.35 -32.56 -0.61
CA ALA A 95 2.33 -33.73 0.25
C ALA A 95 1.28 -34.74 -0.24
#